data_307abf0234dad419f75f65ba21bc46f7
#
_entry.id   307abf0234dad419f75f65ba21bc46f7
#
_cell.length_a   1.000
_cell.length_b   1.000
_cell.length_c   1.000
_cell.angle_alpha   90.00
_cell.angle_beta   90.00
_cell.angle_gamma   90.00
#
_symmetry.space_group_name_H-M   'P 1'
#
loop_
_entity.id
_entity.type
_entity.pdbx_description
1 polymer ?
#
loop_
_entity_poly.entity_id
_entity_poly.type
_entity_poly.pdbx_seq_one_letter_code
_entity_poly.pdbx_strand_id
1 'polypeptide(L)'
;MFIEANQADIDAAVAIGADIVELHTGRYCHDSVGRHDELLRLQAAAQHAASVGIECHAGHGLDYNTVSSIAAIPYIDELNIGHFLIGESIFCGLPAAIEKMRQLIDAACTSPAGANR
;
A
#
# COMPACT_ATOMS: atom_id res chain seq x y z
N MET A 1 13.35 -1.29 0.44
CA MET A 1 13.39 -2.17 1.65
C MET A 1 11.96 -2.44 2.12
N PHE A 2 11.64 -3.66 2.55
CA PHE A 2 10.36 -4.03 3.15
C PHE A 2 10.43 -3.83 4.67
N ILE A 3 9.59 -2.92 5.20
CA ILE A 3 9.67 -2.42 6.58
C ILE A 3 8.29 -2.28 7.23
N GLU A 4 8.25 -2.13 8.55
CA GLU A 4 7.06 -1.72 9.27
C GLU A 4 6.73 -0.23 9.01
N ALA A 5 5.43 0.11 9.04
CA ALA A 5 4.98 1.47 8.81
C ALA A 5 5.19 2.35 10.06
N ASN A 6 6.43 2.72 10.35
CA ASN A 6 6.80 3.64 11.43
C ASN A 6 7.98 4.53 11.02
N GLN A 7 8.12 5.67 11.69
CA GLN A 7 9.15 6.65 11.37
C GLN A 7 10.57 6.12 11.60
N ALA A 8 10.78 5.35 12.66
CA ALA A 8 12.12 4.87 13.00
C ALA A 8 12.70 3.93 11.94
N ASP A 9 11.86 3.05 11.37
CA ASP A 9 12.28 2.14 10.30
C ASP A 9 12.54 2.89 8.99
N ILE A 10 11.74 3.93 8.69
CA ILE A 10 11.96 4.80 7.52
C ILE A 10 13.27 5.58 7.67
N ASP A 11 13.50 6.20 8.83
CA ASP A 11 14.74 6.95 9.09
C ASP A 11 15.97 6.03 9.02
N ALA A 12 15.86 4.80 9.52
CA ALA A 12 16.93 3.81 9.41
C ALA A 12 17.18 3.42 7.94
N ALA A 13 16.14 3.25 7.13
CA ALA A 13 16.27 2.97 5.70
C ALA A 13 16.99 4.11 4.97
N VAL A 14 16.62 5.36 5.26
CA VAL A 14 17.31 6.55 4.70
C VAL A 14 18.77 6.57 5.12
N ALA A 15 19.08 6.32 6.40
CA ALA A 15 20.44 6.36 6.94
C ALA A 15 21.37 5.33 6.29
N ILE A 16 20.86 4.19 5.82
CA ILE A 16 21.65 3.18 5.10
C ILE A 16 21.63 3.37 3.57
N GLY A 17 21.01 4.46 3.07
CA GLY A 17 20.99 4.79 1.64
C GLY A 17 19.99 4.00 0.82
N ALA A 18 18.86 3.59 1.38
CA ALA A 18 17.80 2.97 0.60
C ALA A 18 17.08 4.03 -0.26
N ASP A 19 16.84 3.71 -1.54
CA ASP A 19 16.11 4.60 -2.45
C ASP A 19 14.59 4.46 -2.27
N ILE A 20 14.13 3.27 -1.91
CA ILE A 20 12.71 2.89 -1.83
C ILE A 20 12.43 2.11 -0.55
N VAL A 21 11.32 2.42 0.10
CA VAL A 21 10.75 1.59 1.17
C VAL A 21 9.41 1.01 0.74
N GLU A 22 9.12 -0.22 1.17
CA GLU A 22 7.81 -0.84 1.04
C GLU A 22 7.21 -1.06 2.42
N LEU A 23 6.09 -0.39 2.70
CA LEU A 23 5.38 -0.49 3.97
C LEU A 23 4.58 -1.79 4.04
N HIS A 24 4.73 -2.53 5.14
CA HIS A 24 4.00 -3.77 5.39
C HIS A 24 2.52 -3.49 5.72
N THR A 25 1.60 -3.96 4.86
CA THR A 25 0.15 -3.76 5.03
C THR A 25 -0.58 -4.95 5.67
N GLY A 26 0.13 -5.99 6.08
CA GLY A 26 -0.48 -7.23 6.58
C GLY A 26 -1.40 -7.04 7.78
N ARG A 27 -1.02 -6.19 8.76
CA ARG A 27 -1.87 -5.91 9.93
C ARG A 27 -3.17 -5.24 9.51
N TYR A 28 -3.11 -4.24 8.64
CA TYR A 28 -4.27 -3.59 8.05
C TYR A 28 -5.21 -4.60 7.36
N CYS A 29 -4.64 -5.54 6.60
CA CYS A 29 -5.42 -6.52 5.85
C CYS A 29 -6.10 -7.57 6.74
N HIS A 30 -5.44 -8.04 7.81
CA HIS A 30 -5.89 -9.17 8.62
C HIS A 30 -6.62 -8.78 9.90
N ASP A 31 -6.36 -7.60 10.46
CA ASP A 31 -7.02 -7.13 11.68
C ASP A 31 -8.24 -6.27 11.34
N SER A 32 -9.42 -6.88 11.37
CA SER A 32 -10.67 -6.16 11.08
C SER A 32 -11.06 -5.15 12.17
N VAL A 33 -10.62 -5.35 13.40
CA VAL A 33 -10.94 -4.48 14.56
C VAL A 33 -10.03 -3.25 14.58
N GLY A 34 -8.71 -3.46 14.42
CA GLY A 34 -7.71 -2.40 14.42
C GLY A 34 -7.46 -1.76 13.04
N ARG A 35 -8.21 -2.15 12.00
CA ARG A 35 -7.97 -1.73 10.61
C ARG A 35 -7.91 -0.21 10.42
N HIS A 36 -8.76 0.53 11.11
CA HIS A 36 -8.77 1.99 11.00
C HIS A 36 -7.49 2.61 11.56
N ASP A 37 -7.02 2.15 12.71
CA ASP A 37 -5.80 2.66 13.33
C ASP A 37 -4.56 2.29 12.50
N GLU A 38 -4.56 1.08 11.92
CA GLU A 38 -3.51 0.66 10.99
C GLU A 38 -3.50 1.49 9.70
N LEU A 39 -4.67 1.89 9.17
CA LEU A 39 -4.75 2.80 8.03
C LEU A 39 -4.14 4.16 8.36
N LEU A 40 -4.46 4.74 9.52
CA LEU A 40 -3.87 6.00 9.98
C LEU A 40 -2.34 5.88 10.16
N ARG A 41 -1.88 4.75 10.67
CA ARG A 41 -0.44 4.46 10.81
C ARG A 41 0.26 4.43 9.45
N LEU A 42 -0.32 3.77 8.45
CA LEU A 42 0.20 3.73 7.08
C LEU A 42 0.21 5.11 6.43
N GLN A 43 -0.85 5.91 6.62
CA GLN A 43 -0.91 7.29 6.12
C GLN A 43 0.21 8.16 6.72
N ALA A 44 0.40 8.10 8.04
CA ALA A 44 1.45 8.85 8.72
C ALA A 44 2.85 8.42 8.26
N ALA A 45 3.08 7.13 8.05
CA ALA A 45 4.35 6.60 7.55
C ALA A 45 4.64 7.05 6.11
N ALA A 46 3.65 6.98 5.20
CA ALA A 46 3.79 7.45 3.83
C ALA A 46 4.08 8.97 3.76
N GLN A 47 3.40 9.76 4.59
CA GLN A 47 3.68 11.19 4.70
C GLN A 47 5.10 11.47 5.22
N HIS A 48 5.57 10.69 6.19
CA HIS A 48 6.94 10.82 6.71
C HIS A 48 7.96 10.46 5.63
N ALA A 49 7.76 9.35 4.90
CA ALA A 49 8.63 8.94 3.79
C ALA A 49 8.78 10.07 2.76
N ALA A 50 7.68 10.69 2.35
CA ALA A 50 7.70 11.84 1.45
C ALA A 50 8.47 13.03 2.03
N SER A 51 8.34 13.30 3.33
CA SER A 51 9.02 14.43 3.99
C SER A 51 10.55 14.26 4.06
N VAL A 52 11.04 13.02 4.10
CA VAL A 52 12.47 12.69 4.10
C VAL A 52 13.01 12.36 2.71
N GLY A 53 12.17 12.39 1.68
CA GLY A 53 12.54 12.25 0.28
C GLY A 53 12.83 10.82 -0.17
N ILE A 54 12.25 9.80 0.48
CA ILE A 54 12.36 8.39 0.07
C ILE A 54 11.07 7.95 -0.62
N GLU A 55 11.20 7.23 -1.73
CA GLU A 55 10.06 6.67 -2.46
C GLU A 55 9.34 5.59 -1.62
N CYS A 56 8.00 5.63 -1.60
CA CYS A 56 7.19 4.81 -0.72
C CYS A 56 6.25 3.89 -1.50
N HIS A 57 6.44 2.60 -1.34
CA HIS A 57 5.55 1.55 -1.81
C HIS A 57 4.78 0.94 -0.64
N ALA A 58 3.76 0.12 -0.94
CA ALA A 58 3.04 -0.65 0.07
C ALA A 58 2.66 -2.03 -0.47
N GLY A 59 2.64 -3.02 0.38
CA GLY A 59 2.33 -4.37 -0.02
C GLY A 59 2.12 -5.35 1.12
N HIS A 60 1.82 -6.56 0.75
CA HIS A 60 1.51 -7.71 1.57
C HIS A 60 0.05 -7.78 2.07
N GLY A 61 -0.65 -8.81 1.64
CA GLY A 61 -2.00 -9.15 2.11
C GLY A 61 -3.13 -8.37 1.44
N LEU A 62 -2.85 -7.44 0.53
CA LEU A 62 -3.88 -6.68 -0.17
C LEU A 62 -4.75 -7.56 -1.07
N ASP A 63 -6.06 -7.32 -1.00
CA ASP A 63 -7.10 -7.96 -1.79
C ASP A 63 -8.08 -6.92 -2.36
N TYR A 64 -9.16 -7.36 -3.03
CA TYR A 64 -10.16 -6.46 -3.60
C TYR A 64 -10.91 -5.59 -2.56
N ASN A 65 -10.99 -6.04 -1.30
CA ASN A 65 -11.71 -5.32 -0.25
C ASN A 65 -10.83 -4.29 0.47
N THR A 66 -9.51 -4.48 0.42
CA THR A 66 -8.54 -3.70 1.18
C THR A 66 -7.75 -2.72 0.34
N VAL A 67 -7.59 -2.99 -0.97
CA VAL A 67 -6.69 -2.24 -1.84
C VAL A 67 -7.08 -0.76 -1.99
N SER A 68 -8.37 -0.44 -2.10
CA SER A 68 -8.81 0.92 -2.42
C SER A 68 -8.40 1.96 -1.38
N SER A 69 -8.48 1.61 -0.10
CA SER A 69 -8.09 2.55 0.97
C SER A 69 -6.58 2.81 0.98
N ILE A 70 -5.77 1.80 0.63
CA ILE A 70 -4.32 1.96 0.54
C ILE A 70 -3.93 2.73 -0.72
N ALA A 71 -4.57 2.44 -1.86
CA ALA A 71 -4.36 3.16 -3.11
C ALA A 71 -4.72 4.66 -3.03
N ALA A 72 -5.65 5.01 -2.14
CA ALA A 72 -6.05 6.40 -1.90
C ALA A 72 -5.07 7.19 -1.00
N ILE A 73 -4.10 6.52 -0.37
CA ILE A 73 -3.12 7.22 0.49
C ILE A 73 -2.18 8.05 -0.40
N PRO A 74 -2.08 9.38 -0.20
CA PRO A 74 -1.06 10.19 -0.86
C PRO A 74 0.34 9.70 -0.52
N TYR A 75 1.26 9.83 -1.47
CA TYR A 75 2.68 9.46 -1.31
C TYR A 75 2.98 7.96 -1.28
N ILE A 76 2.01 7.09 -1.59
CA ILE A 76 2.29 5.70 -1.98
C ILE A 76 2.31 5.65 -3.51
N ASP A 77 3.48 5.33 -4.06
CA ASP A 77 3.74 5.38 -5.51
C ASP A 77 3.44 4.05 -6.19
N GLU A 78 3.60 2.93 -5.48
CA GLU A 78 3.40 1.59 -6.01
C GLU A 78 2.77 0.64 -4.98
N LEU A 79 1.93 -0.30 -5.47
CA LEU A 79 1.35 -1.38 -4.68
C LEU A 79 1.88 -2.73 -5.16
N ASN A 80 2.48 -3.50 -4.24
CA ASN A 80 3.01 -4.82 -4.52
C ASN A 80 2.00 -5.90 -4.11
N ILE A 81 1.29 -6.47 -5.09
CA ILE A 81 0.19 -7.42 -4.88
C ILE A 81 0.46 -8.68 -5.70
N GLY A 82 0.84 -9.77 -5.03
CA GLY A 82 1.14 -11.04 -5.70
C GLY A 82 0.23 -12.17 -5.25
N HIS A 83 0.29 -12.54 -4.00
CA HIS A 83 -0.37 -13.73 -3.44
C HIS A 83 -1.87 -13.81 -3.77
N PHE A 84 -2.60 -12.73 -3.52
CA PHE A 84 -4.04 -12.66 -3.79
C PHE A 84 -4.35 -12.80 -5.29
N LEU A 85 -3.61 -12.10 -6.17
CA LEU A 85 -3.84 -12.14 -7.61
C LEU A 85 -3.60 -13.54 -8.19
N ILE A 86 -2.57 -14.25 -7.75
CA ILE A 86 -2.30 -15.62 -8.17
C ILE A 86 -3.40 -16.56 -7.69
N GLY A 87 -3.83 -16.46 -6.43
CA GLY A 87 -4.93 -17.27 -5.90
C GLY A 87 -6.25 -17.04 -6.63
N GLU A 88 -6.64 -15.77 -6.83
CA GLU A 88 -7.87 -15.39 -7.55
C GLU A 88 -7.82 -15.83 -9.01
N SER A 89 -6.66 -15.80 -9.63
CA SER A 89 -6.48 -16.20 -11.04
C SER A 89 -6.80 -17.65 -11.32
N ILE A 90 -6.77 -18.52 -10.31
CA ILE A 90 -7.16 -19.94 -10.43
C ILE A 90 -8.66 -20.04 -10.80
N PHE A 91 -9.48 -19.11 -10.33
CA PHE A 91 -10.93 -19.10 -10.53
C PHE A 91 -11.37 -18.32 -11.78
N CYS A 92 -10.77 -17.13 -12.00
CA CYS A 92 -11.22 -16.22 -13.07
C CYS A 92 -10.20 -15.98 -14.18
N GLY A 93 -8.99 -16.52 -14.06
CA GLY A 93 -7.86 -16.26 -14.95
C GLY A 93 -7.11 -14.97 -14.60
N LEU A 94 -5.80 -14.97 -14.83
CA LEU A 94 -4.91 -13.86 -14.46
C LEU A 94 -5.30 -12.51 -15.10
N PRO A 95 -5.67 -12.43 -16.39
CA PRO A 95 -6.08 -11.16 -16.99
C PRO A 95 -7.26 -10.52 -16.26
N ALA A 96 -8.32 -11.30 -15.95
CA ALA A 96 -9.50 -10.78 -15.25
C ALA A 96 -9.19 -10.36 -13.80
N ALA A 97 -8.33 -11.12 -13.10
CA ALA A 97 -7.90 -10.77 -11.75
C ALA A 97 -7.13 -9.43 -11.73
N ILE A 98 -6.21 -9.24 -12.67
CA ILE A 98 -5.44 -8.00 -12.81
C ILE A 98 -6.33 -6.83 -13.22
N GLU A 99 -7.22 -7.01 -14.20
CA GLU A 99 -8.11 -5.96 -14.67
C GLU A 99 -9.00 -5.44 -13.54
N LYS A 100 -9.60 -6.34 -12.76
CA LYS A 100 -10.43 -5.95 -11.61
C LYS A 100 -9.62 -5.21 -10.54
N MET A 101 -8.44 -5.69 -10.21
CA MET A 101 -7.54 -5.01 -9.26
C MET A 101 -7.19 -3.60 -9.75
N ARG A 102 -6.85 -3.47 -11.02
CA ARG A 102 -6.51 -2.19 -11.64
C ARG A 102 -7.67 -1.20 -11.59
N GLN A 103 -8.89 -1.64 -11.91
CA GLN A 103 -10.10 -0.81 -11.82
C GLN A 103 -10.32 -0.25 -10.40
N LEU A 104 -10.10 -1.07 -9.35
CA LEU A 104 -10.23 -0.64 -7.96
C LEU A 104 -9.17 0.40 -7.57
N ILE A 105 -7.93 0.21 -8.00
CA ILE A 105 -6.83 1.16 -7.76
C ILE A 105 -7.11 2.48 -8.48
N ASP A 106 -7.45 2.46 -9.76
CA ASP A 106 -7.69 3.64 -10.57
C ASP A 106 -8.89 4.46 -10.03
N ALA A 107 -9.96 3.78 -9.62
CA ALA A 107 -11.12 4.44 -9.00
C ALA A 107 -10.77 5.12 -7.66
N ALA A 108 -9.89 4.51 -6.86
CA ALA A 108 -9.43 5.09 -5.59
C ALA A 108 -8.53 6.32 -5.80
N CYS A 109 -7.65 6.29 -6.80
CA CYS A 109 -6.76 7.39 -7.13
C CYS A 109 -7.48 8.61 -7.71
N THR A 110 -8.63 8.42 -8.38
CA THR A 110 -9.44 9.52 -8.95
C THR A 110 -10.46 10.10 -7.98
N SER A 111 -10.63 9.51 -6.80
CA SER A 111 -11.50 10.02 -5.74
C SER A 111 -10.95 11.33 -5.17
N PRO A 112 -11.81 12.27 -4.69
CA PRO A 112 -11.37 13.53 -4.07
C PRO A 112 -10.37 13.36 -2.92
N ALA A 113 -10.38 12.22 -2.26
CA ALA A 113 -9.39 11.85 -1.24
C ALA A 113 -8.00 11.53 -1.82
N GLY A 114 -7.91 11.15 -3.10
CA GLY A 114 -6.65 10.86 -3.81
C GLY A 114 -6.17 12.01 -4.72
N ALA A 115 -6.93 13.10 -4.86
CA ALA A 115 -6.64 14.20 -5.80
C ALA A 115 -5.52 15.17 -5.37
N ASN A 116 -4.81 14.89 -4.29
CA ASN A 116 -3.69 15.69 -3.79
C ASN A 116 -2.31 15.06 -4.13
N ARG A 117 -2.23 14.36 -5.23
CA ARG A 117 -0.95 13.86 -5.76
C ARG A 117 -0.29 14.87 -6.67
#